data_4bdcdfbf648938515d7518bd283bdf27
#
_entry.id   4bdcdfbf648938515d7518bd283bdf27
#
_cell.length_a   1.000
_cell.length_b   1.000
_cell.length_c   1.000
_cell.angle_alpha   90.00
_cell.angle_beta   90.00
_cell.angle_gamma   90.00
#
_symmetry.space_group_name_H-M   'P 1'
#
loop_
_entity.id
_entity.type
_entity.pdbx_description
1 polymer ?
#
loop_
_entity_poly.entity_id
_entity_poly.type
_entity_poly.pdbx_seq_one_letter_code
_entity_poly.pdbx_strand_id
1 'polypeptide(L)'
;SDHLVKNEELFRDVLRAVSLILEKERDKIVFIGQRSRFASQNLGWIELGGEVKKIGEMKVYGFKSWHYRPNLLLAEKFHKSPNHVWNPGYFGTTASFLLNQYKKHAPLMYEGLVKIQKAWGTSQFQATLSAIYPKLEKVSFDNLILEKINPESGYVVGVDMGWSDIGAWEALKEALSSNDEENITRGKVMLEDAKDSLVFNYTNQLTVGIDLSSILVINTKDVILVCPKTSVPKIKKLVEGLTGTPNEHLA
;
A
#
# COMPACT_ATOMS: atom_id res chain seq x y z
N SER A 1 -6.77 4.25 8.82
CA SER A 1 -5.86 3.45 8.03
C SER A 1 -6.11 1.98 8.31
N ASP A 2 -6.02 1.16 7.29
CA ASP A 2 -6.28 -0.28 7.28
C ASP A 2 -5.00 -1.12 7.16
N HIS A 3 -3.83 -0.47 7.24
CA HIS A 3 -2.55 -1.15 7.22
C HIS A 3 -2.16 -1.71 8.59
N LEU A 4 -1.40 -2.80 8.59
CA LEU A 4 -0.76 -3.36 9.77
C LEU A 4 0.70 -2.92 9.85
N VAL A 5 1.16 -2.58 11.05
CA VAL A 5 2.58 -2.39 11.39
C VAL A 5 2.86 -3.22 12.64
N LYS A 6 3.69 -4.27 12.53
CA LYS A 6 4.01 -5.15 13.68
C LYS A 6 4.94 -4.47 14.69
N ASN A 7 5.91 -3.70 14.21
CA ASN A 7 6.87 -2.98 15.06
C ASN A 7 6.49 -1.49 15.14
N GLU A 8 5.52 -1.17 16.00
CA GLU A 8 5.04 0.20 16.18
C GLU A 8 6.10 1.14 16.77
N GLU A 9 7.01 0.63 17.60
CA GLU A 9 8.08 1.43 18.19
C GLU A 9 9.04 1.92 17.10
N LEU A 10 9.52 1.01 16.25
CA LEU A 10 10.34 1.36 15.10
C LEU A 10 9.62 2.34 14.18
N PHE A 11 8.32 2.16 13.94
CA PHE A 11 7.54 3.08 13.11
C PHE A 11 7.49 4.50 13.71
N ARG A 12 7.29 4.63 15.03
CA ARG A 12 7.35 5.93 15.72
C ARG A 12 8.73 6.58 15.61
N ASP A 13 9.80 5.79 15.71
CA ASP A 13 11.17 6.30 15.56
C ASP A 13 11.45 6.77 14.13
N VAL A 14 10.93 6.04 13.12
CA VAL A 14 10.98 6.48 11.72
C VAL A 14 10.27 7.83 11.54
N LEU A 15 9.07 8.00 12.09
CA LEU A 15 8.34 9.27 12.01
C LEU A 15 9.09 10.42 12.68
N ARG A 16 9.73 10.18 13.83
CA ARG A 16 10.60 11.16 14.50
C ARG A 16 11.79 11.53 13.63
N ALA A 17 12.46 10.54 13.04
CA ALA A 17 13.59 10.78 12.14
C ALA A 17 13.19 11.61 10.92
N VAL A 18 12.04 11.31 10.31
CA VAL A 18 11.47 12.08 9.20
C VAL A 18 11.21 13.54 9.61
N SER A 19 10.61 13.75 10.80
CA SER A 19 10.38 15.11 11.32
C SER A 19 11.69 15.89 11.49
N LEU A 20 12.70 15.29 12.12
CA LEU A 20 14.00 15.92 12.34
C LEU A 20 14.73 16.29 11.03
N ILE A 21 14.54 15.48 9.97
CA ILE A 21 15.07 15.80 8.65
C ILE A 21 14.35 17.03 8.09
N LEU A 22 13.03 17.05 8.12
CA LEU A 22 12.23 18.10 7.51
C LEU A 22 12.24 19.44 8.27
N GLU A 23 12.57 19.43 9.55
CA GLU A 23 12.84 20.66 10.31
C GLU A 23 14.02 21.44 9.73
N LYS A 24 15.04 20.72 9.23
CA LYS A 24 16.27 21.31 8.67
C LYS A 24 16.23 21.45 7.14
N GLU A 25 15.53 20.57 6.47
CA GLU A 25 15.51 20.44 5.00
C GLU A 25 14.05 20.46 4.49
N ARG A 26 13.43 21.63 4.54
CA ARG A 26 12.00 21.83 4.27
C ARG A 26 11.61 21.68 2.79
N ASP A 27 12.58 21.63 1.90
CA ASP A 27 12.45 21.45 0.45
C ASP A 27 12.61 19.99 0.02
N LYS A 28 12.47 19.05 0.96
CA LYS A 28 12.59 17.61 0.71
C LYS A 28 11.28 16.86 0.91
N ILE A 29 11.26 15.67 0.33
CA ILE A 29 10.34 14.59 0.65
C ILE A 29 11.14 13.41 1.19
N VAL A 30 10.66 12.80 2.27
CA VAL A 30 11.29 11.64 2.89
C VAL A 30 10.33 10.48 2.80
N PHE A 31 10.63 9.51 1.95
CA PHE A 31 9.87 8.28 1.82
C PHE A 31 10.21 7.30 2.94
N ILE A 32 9.21 6.59 3.44
CA ILE A 32 9.38 5.49 4.37
C ILE A 32 9.21 4.20 3.56
N GLY A 33 10.27 3.41 3.47
CA GLY A 33 10.29 2.17 2.71
C GLY A 33 10.29 0.94 3.61
N GLN A 34 9.50 -0.06 3.27
CA GLN A 34 9.48 -1.38 3.93
C GLN A 34 10.40 -2.34 3.18
N ARG A 35 11.27 -3.06 3.88
CA ARG A 35 12.03 -4.17 3.28
C ARG A 35 11.06 -5.22 2.72
N SER A 36 11.28 -5.60 1.47
CA SER A 36 10.40 -6.56 0.79
C SER A 36 10.60 -7.97 1.32
N ARG A 37 9.50 -8.69 1.51
CA ARG A 37 9.51 -10.10 1.91
C ARG A 37 9.26 -11.05 0.72
N PHE A 38 8.67 -10.51 -0.36
CA PHE A 38 8.41 -11.23 -1.61
C PHE A 38 8.39 -10.28 -2.81
N ALA A 39 8.32 -10.81 -4.02
CA ALA A 39 8.29 -10.05 -5.27
C ALA A 39 6.86 -9.57 -5.59
N SER A 40 6.41 -8.49 -4.95
CA SER A 40 5.06 -7.95 -5.16
C SER A 40 4.93 -7.17 -6.47
N GLN A 41 3.91 -7.52 -7.25
CA GLN A 41 3.47 -6.75 -8.43
C GLN A 41 2.41 -5.69 -8.07
N ASN A 42 1.82 -5.79 -6.88
CA ASN A 42 0.71 -4.92 -6.45
C ASN A 42 1.17 -3.69 -5.67
N LEU A 43 2.40 -3.70 -5.19
CA LEU A 43 3.00 -2.61 -4.43
C LEU A 43 3.88 -1.73 -5.32
N GLY A 44 4.01 -0.46 -4.95
CA GLY A 44 5.04 0.41 -5.46
C GLY A 44 6.42 0.04 -4.89
N TRP A 45 7.48 0.34 -5.62
CA TRP A 45 8.86 0.13 -5.21
C TRP A 45 9.66 1.41 -5.28
N ILE A 46 10.57 1.57 -4.33
CA ILE A 46 11.48 2.71 -4.24
C ILE A 46 12.90 2.20 -4.38
N GLU A 47 13.68 2.77 -5.30
CA GLU A 47 15.10 2.51 -5.43
C GLU A 47 15.89 3.46 -4.52
N LEU A 48 16.74 2.89 -3.66
CA LEU A 48 17.63 3.59 -2.76
C LEU A 48 18.90 4.02 -3.51
N GLY A 49 19.33 5.23 -3.30
CA GLY A 49 20.68 5.69 -3.63
C GLY A 49 21.70 5.32 -2.54
N GLY A 50 22.82 6.02 -2.50
CA GLY A 50 23.81 5.88 -1.43
C GLY A 50 23.27 6.36 -0.07
N GLU A 51 23.88 5.88 1.03
CA GLU A 51 23.66 6.43 2.37
C GLU A 51 24.13 7.89 2.41
N VAL A 52 23.23 8.80 2.79
CA VAL A 52 23.53 10.25 2.82
C VAL A 52 23.70 10.80 4.23
N LYS A 53 23.06 10.20 5.23
CA LYS A 53 23.15 10.59 6.64
C LYS A 53 22.61 9.51 7.55
N LYS A 54 22.78 9.72 8.87
CA LYS A 54 22.12 8.94 9.93
C LYS A 54 21.36 9.86 10.87
N ILE A 55 20.25 9.36 11.42
CA ILE A 55 19.51 9.97 12.53
C ILE A 55 19.47 8.92 13.65
N GLY A 56 20.30 9.12 14.67
CA GLY A 56 20.61 8.04 15.60
C GLY A 56 21.22 6.85 14.86
N GLU A 57 20.71 5.65 15.08
CA GLU A 57 21.13 4.43 14.36
C GLU A 57 20.45 4.26 12.99
N MET A 58 19.47 5.10 12.67
CA MET A 58 18.69 4.98 11.45
C MET A 58 19.42 5.56 10.24
N LYS A 59 19.63 4.72 9.23
CA LYS A 59 20.23 5.11 7.95
C LYS A 59 19.23 5.80 7.06
N VAL A 60 19.64 6.91 6.47
CA VAL A 60 18.88 7.67 5.48
C VAL A 60 19.62 7.58 4.15
N TYR A 61 18.90 7.16 3.13
CA TYR A 61 19.43 7.00 1.77
C TYR A 61 18.91 8.11 0.86
N GLY A 62 19.69 8.43 -0.18
CA GLY A 62 19.16 9.23 -1.28
C GLY A 62 18.02 8.48 -1.98
N PHE A 63 17.03 9.22 -2.45
CA PHE A 63 16.02 8.67 -3.35
C PHE A 63 16.61 8.59 -4.77
N LYS A 64 16.34 7.50 -5.51
CA LYS A 64 16.85 7.34 -6.86
C LYS A 64 15.74 7.23 -7.89
N SER A 65 14.77 6.35 -7.67
CA SER A 65 13.64 6.20 -8.57
C SER A 65 12.43 5.57 -7.87
N TRP A 66 11.27 5.77 -8.50
CA TRP A 66 9.98 5.24 -8.10
C TRP A 66 9.45 4.30 -9.17
N HIS A 67 8.92 3.15 -8.78
CA HIS A 67 8.35 2.18 -9.71
C HIS A 67 6.97 1.75 -9.22
N TYR A 68 5.94 2.12 -9.97
CA TYR A 68 4.56 1.76 -9.62
C TYR A 68 4.18 0.42 -10.24
N ARG A 69 3.83 -0.56 -9.40
CA ARG A 69 3.29 -1.88 -9.79
C ARG A 69 4.04 -2.54 -10.97
N PRO A 70 5.29 -2.96 -10.79
CA PRO A 70 6.10 -3.56 -11.84
C PRO A 70 5.55 -4.92 -12.25
N ASN A 71 5.95 -5.41 -13.43
CA ASN A 71 5.70 -6.80 -13.80
C ASN A 71 6.50 -7.77 -12.91
N LEU A 72 6.16 -9.07 -12.95
CA LEU A 72 6.77 -10.08 -12.08
C LEU A 72 8.29 -10.14 -12.20
N LEU A 73 8.82 -10.15 -13.41
CA LEU A 73 10.26 -10.23 -13.67
C LEU A 73 11.02 -9.07 -13.02
N LEU A 74 10.45 -7.87 -13.11
CA LEU A 74 11.04 -6.68 -12.51
C LEU A 74 10.89 -6.68 -10.98
N ALA A 75 9.74 -7.13 -10.46
CA ALA A 75 9.50 -7.29 -9.04
C ALA A 75 10.48 -8.29 -8.40
N GLU A 76 10.76 -9.43 -9.06
CA GLU A 76 11.77 -10.41 -8.62
C GLU A 76 13.18 -9.81 -8.59
N LYS A 77 13.53 -9.02 -9.61
CA LYS A 77 14.81 -8.30 -9.64
C LYS A 77 14.92 -7.33 -8.48
N PHE A 78 13.88 -6.56 -8.20
CA PHE A 78 13.84 -5.62 -7.09
C PHE A 78 13.93 -6.32 -5.73
N HIS A 79 13.18 -7.40 -5.55
CA HIS A 79 13.21 -8.17 -4.31
C HIS A 79 14.60 -8.74 -3.98
N LYS A 80 15.34 -9.20 -4.99
CA LYS A 80 16.72 -9.70 -4.83
C LYS A 80 17.75 -8.59 -4.60
N SER A 81 17.39 -7.33 -4.86
CA SER A 81 18.28 -6.18 -4.74
C SER A 81 18.24 -5.58 -3.32
N PRO A 82 19.37 -5.36 -2.66
CA PRO A 82 19.41 -4.69 -1.36
C PRO A 82 18.99 -3.21 -1.44
N ASN A 83 18.97 -2.65 -2.65
CA ASN A 83 18.70 -1.23 -2.90
C ASN A 83 17.24 -0.95 -3.26
N HIS A 84 16.33 -1.90 -3.08
CA HIS A 84 14.92 -1.68 -3.32
C HIS A 84 14.11 -1.99 -2.08
N VAL A 85 13.07 -1.18 -1.85
CA VAL A 85 12.11 -1.34 -0.77
C VAL A 85 10.70 -1.16 -1.32
N TRP A 86 9.71 -1.73 -0.65
CA TRP A 86 8.31 -1.43 -0.95
C TRP A 86 7.95 -0.02 -0.52
N ASN A 87 7.01 0.57 -1.23
CA ASN A 87 6.32 1.78 -0.82
C ASN A 87 5.06 1.44 -0.01
N PRO A 88 5.04 1.67 1.29
CA PRO A 88 3.82 1.54 2.11
C PRO A 88 2.83 2.70 1.95
N GLY A 89 3.13 3.68 1.10
CA GLY A 89 2.32 4.89 0.99
C GLY A 89 2.61 5.93 2.08
N TYR A 90 3.69 5.76 2.85
CA TYR A 90 4.08 6.70 3.89
C TYR A 90 5.25 7.57 3.44
N PHE A 91 5.08 8.87 3.59
CA PHE A 91 6.15 9.84 3.39
C PHE A 91 5.91 11.08 4.26
N GLY A 92 6.98 11.77 4.58
CA GLY A 92 6.93 13.09 5.20
C GLY A 92 7.40 14.14 4.21
N THR A 93 6.78 15.32 4.25
CA THR A 93 7.21 16.49 3.48
C THR A 93 6.54 17.73 4.04
N THR A 94 6.86 18.91 3.52
CA THR A 94 6.16 20.15 3.86
C THR A 94 5.02 20.43 2.91
N ALA A 95 3.97 21.09 3.40
CA ALA A 95 2.87 21.52 2.55
C ALA A 95 3.32 22.42 1.39
N SER A 96 4.32 23.29 1.64
CA SER A 96 4.91 24.15 0.61
C SER A 96 5.62 23.37 -0.48
N PHE A 97 6.36 22.31 -0.11
CA PHE A 97 6.98 21.42 -1.10
C PHE A 97 5.91 20.76 -1.98
N LEU A 98 4.89 20.16 -1.38
CA LEU A 98 3.78 19.53 -2.12
C LEU A 98 3.09 20.50 -3.07
N LEU A 99 2.72 21.67 -2.61
CA LEU A 99 2.08 22.68 -3.46
C LEU A 99 2.95 23.08 -4.65
N ASN A 100 4.26 23.19 -4.44
CA ASN A 100 5.22 23.47 -5.52
C ASN A 100 5.29 22.31 -6.53
N GLN A 101 5.21 21.04 -6.08
CA GLN A 101 5.16 19.90 -6.98
C GLN A 101 3.87 19.92 -7.82
N TYR A 102 2.71 20.19 -7.22
CA TYR A 102 1.46 20.35 -7.97
C TYR A 102 1.54 21.49 -8.99
N LYS A 103 2.05 22.66 -8.58
CA LYS A 103 2.23 23.80 -9.48
C LYS A 103 3.13 23.46 -10.69
N LYS A 104 4.18 22.66 -10.46
CA LYS A 104 5.16 22.26 -11.48
C LYS A 104 4.62 21.19 -12.41
N HIS A 105 4.00 20.14 -11.87
CA HIS A 105 3.69 18.90 -12.60
C HIS A 105 2.21 18.76 -12.99
N ALA A 106 1.32 19.54 -12.36
CA ALA A 106 -0.13 19.52 -12.58
C ALA A 106 -0.74 20.94 -12.46
N PRO A 107 -0.30 21.93 -13.26
CA PRO A 107 -0.68 23.33 -13.09
C PRO A 107 -2.19 23.56 -13.15
N LEU A 108 -2.90 22.89 -14.06
CA LEU A 108 -4.37 23.02 -14.17
C LEU A 108 -5.09 22.49 -12.91
N MET A 109 -4.63 21.37 -12.36
CA MET A 109 -5.15 20.84 -11.10
C MET A 109 -4.83 21.80 -9.94
N TYR A 110 -3.59 22.29 -9.86
CA TYR A 110 -3.20 23.29 -8.87
C TYR A 110 -4.10 24.52 -8.88
N GLU A 111 -4.37 25.10 -10.06
CA GLU A 111 -5.26 26.25 -10.20
C GLU A 111 -6.69 25.95 -9.74
N GLY A 112 -7.22 24.77 -10.08
CA GLY A 112 -8.53 24.31 -9.62
C GLY A 112 -8.58 24.19 -8.10
N LEU A 113 -7.59 23.55 -7.50
CA LEU A 113 -7.49 23.38 -6.04
C LEU A 113 -7.34 24.72 -5.31
N VAL A 114 -6.56 25.67 -5.86
CA VAL A 114 -6.45 27.03 -5.28
C VAL A 114 -7.80 27.78 -5.30
N LYS A 115 -8.60 27.62 -6.36
CA LYS A 115 -9.95 28.22 -6.40
C LYS A 115 -10.85 27.62 -5.31
N ILE A 116 -10.82 26.31 -5.13
CA ILE A 116 -11.55 25.62 -4.06
C ILE A 116 -11.08 26.10 -2.68
N GLN A 117 -9.75 26.18 -2.48
CA GLN A 117 -9.16 26.67 -1.23
C GLN A 117 -9.62 28.09 -0.89
N LYS A 118 -9.65 29.01 -1.86
CA LYS A 118 -10.11 30.39 -1.66
C LYS A 118 -11.57 30.48 -1.25
N ALA A 119 -12.40 29.52 -1.67
CA ALA A 119 -13.80 29.45 -1.29
C ALA A 119 -14.01 28.80 0.09
N TRP A 120 -13.00 28.14 0.66
CA TRP A 120 -13.09 27.45 1.95
C TRP A 120 -13.53 28.38 3.05
N GLY A 121 -14.50 27.96 3.88
CA GLY A 121 -15.08 28.77 4.96
C GLY A 121 -16.07 29.86 4.51
N THR A 122 -16.38 29.96 3.22
CA THR A 122 -17.39 30.89 2.69
C THR A 122 -18.66 30.15 2.27
N SER A 123 -19.76 30.87 2.06
CA SER A 123 -21.00 30.32 1.49
C SER A 123 -20.85 29.76 0.07
N GLN A 124 -19.78 30.13 -0.65
CA GLN A 124 -19.49 29.69 -2.01
C GLN A 124 -18.75 28.36 -2.08
N PHE A 125 -18.29 27.82 -0.95
CA PHE A 125 -17.42 26.62 -0.94
C PHE A 125 -18.06 25.42 -1.66
N GLN A 126 -19.29 25.07 -1.27
CA GLN A 126 -19.95 23.89 -1.84
C GLN A 126 -20.21 24.03 -3.36
N ALA A 127 -20.64 25.19 -3.79
CA ALA A 127 -20.85 25.47 -5.21
C ALA A 127 -19.54 25.40 -6.01
N THR A 128 -18.47 26.01 -5.47
CA THR A 128 -17.14 26.00 -6.10
C THR A 128 -16.57 24.59 -6.17
N LEU A 129 -16.67 23.81 -5.09
CA LEU A 129 -16.21 22.43 -5.04
C LEU A 129 -16.92 21.56 -6.09
N SER A 130 -18.25 21.60 -6.12
CA SER A 130 -19.08 20.83 -7.07
C SER A 130 -18.86 21.23 -8.53
N ALA A 131 -18.51 22.50 -8.79
CA ALA A 131 -18.24 22.96 -10.15
C ALA A 131 -16.86 22.60 -10.66
N ILE A 132 -15.85 22.51 -9.79
CA ILE A 132 -14.44 22.34 -10.16
C ILE A 132 -13.96 20.90 -9.99
N TYR A 133 -14.17 20.31 -8.80
CA TYR A 133 -13.55 19.03 -8.44
C TYR A 133 -13.87 17.87 -9.42
N PRO A 134 -15.12 17.69 -9.92
CA PRO A 134 -15.44 16.64 -10.88
C PRO A 134 -14.76 16.79 -12.25
N LYS A 135 -14.25 17.99 -12.56
CA LYS A 135 -13.55 18.28 -13.83
C LYS A 135 -12.04 18.08 -13.75
N LEU A 136 -11.51 17.87 -12.55
CA LEU A 136 -10.09 17.56 -12.37
C LEU A 136 -9.77 16.17 -12.94
N GLU A 137 -8.57 16.02 -13.44
CA GLU A 137 -8.08 14.75 -13.96
C GLU A 137 -8.12 13.65 -12.87
N LYS A 138 -8.69 12.48 -13.21
CA LYS A 138 -8.71 11.31 -12.33
C LYS A 138 -7.40 10.56 -12.48
N VAL A 139 -6.42 10.88 -11.67
CA VAL A 139 -5.08 10.30 -11.68
C VAL A 139 -4.60 10.06 -10.24
N SER A 140 -3.81 9.00 -10.02
CA SER A 140 -3.23 8.74 -8.71
C SER A 140 -2.17 9.80 -8.37
N PHE A 141 -2.00 10.06 -7.07
CA PHE A 141 -0.93 10.94 -6.59
C PHE A 141 0.46 10.39 -6.96
N ASP A 142 0.61 9.06 -6.96
CA ASP A 142 1.83 8.37 -7.35
C ASP A 142 2.25 8.76 -8.78
N ASN A 143 1.36 8.57 -9.75
CA ASN A 143 1.64 8.88 -11.16
C ASN A 143 1.75 10.39 -11.42
N LEU A 144 0.92 11.19 -10.73
CA LEU A 144 0.89 12.63 -10.96
C LEU A 144 2.13 13.34 -10.43
N ILE A 145 2.57 12.96 -9.23
CA ILE A 145 3.60 13.67 -8.46
C ILE A 145 4.80 12.77 -8.13
N LEU A 146 4.59 11.61 -7.46
CA LEU A 146 5.71 10.86 -6.88
C LEU A 146 6.69 10.32 -7.92
N GLU A 147 6.22 9.85 -9.07
CA GLU A 147 7.08 9.42 -10.18
C GLU A 147 7.90 10.55 -10.81
N LYS A 148 7.50 11.81 -10.58
CA LYS A 148 8.16 13.01 -11.14
C LYS A 148 9.04 13.74 -10.14
N ILE A 149 9.16 13.24 -8.91
CA ILE A 149 10.04 13.82 -7.90
C ILE A 149 11.49 13.77 -8.39
N ASN A 150 12.17 14.92 -8.36
CA ASN A 150 13.60 14.96 -8.63
C ASN A 150 14.34 14.14 -7.57
N PRO A 151 15.22 13.18 -7.96
CA PRO A 151 16.02 12.40 -7.01
C PRO A 151 16.74 13.24 -5.96
N GLU A 152 17.25 14.40 -6.33
CA GLU A 152 17.94 15.31 -5.39
C GLU A 152 17.02 15.87 -4.28
N SER A 153 15.72 15.87 -4.49
CA SER A 153 14.73 16.35 -3.52
C SER A 153 14.18 15.26 -2.60
N GLY A 154 14.62 14.01 -2.79
CA GLY A 154 14.08 12.85 -2.09
C GLY A 154 15.11 12.16 -1.19
N TYR A 155 14.63 11.74 -0.02
CA TYR A 155 15.30 10.79 0.85
C TYR A 155 14.45 9.55 1.09
N VAL A 156 15.08 8.47 1.50
CA VAL A 156 14.39 7.21 1.84
C VAL A 156 14.91 6.68 3.17
N VAL A 157 14.00 6.36 4.07
CA VAL A 157 14.28 5.58 5.28
C VAL A 157 13.77 4.17 5.02
N GLY A 158 14.70 3.24 4.74
CA GLY A 158 14.37 1.85 4.43
C GLY A 158 14.52 0.96 5.65
N VAL A 159 13.41 0.46 6.20
CA VAL A 159 13.34 -0.35 7.43
C VAL A 159 12.52 -1.61 7.24
N ASP A 160 12.61 -2.53 8.20
CA ASP A 160 11.67 -3.63 8.34
C ASP A 160 10.82 -3.43 9.59
N MET A 161 9.67 -2.79 9.43
CA MET A 161 8.71 -2.55 10.51
C MET A 161 7.57 -3.57 10.53
N GLY A 162 7.68 -4.65 9.76
CA GLY A 162 6.61 -5.65 9.65
C GLY A 162 5.33 -5.06 9.05
N TRP A 163 5.46 -4.14 8.12
CA TRP A 163 4.32 -3.51 7.46
C TRP A 163 3.65 -4.46 6.47
N SER A 164 2.32 -4.41 6.43
CA SER A 164 1.48 -5.05 5.42
C SER A 164 0.27 -4.15 5.12
N ASP A 165 -0.10 -4.06 3.84
CA ASP A 165 -1.31 -3.36 3.41
C ASP A 165 -2.60 -4.13 3.72
N ILE A 166 -2.48 -5.42 4.06
CA ILE A 166 -3.61 -6.35 4.30
C ILE A 166 -4.66 -6.28 3.16
N GLY A 167 -4.27 -5.77 2.02
CA GLY A 167 -5.15 -5.56 0.86
C GLY A 167 -5.46 -6.85 0.08
N ALA A 168 -4.81 -7.95 0.45
CA ALA A 168 -5.02 -9.26 -0.16
C ALA A 168 -5.00 -10.35 0.92
N TRP A 169 -5.65 -11.48 0.64
CA TRP A 169 -5.76 -12.58 1.60
C TRP A 169 -4.40 -13.20 1.95
N GLU A 170 -3.45 -13.21 1.01
CA GLU A 170 -2.08 -13.66 1.27
C GLU A 170 -1.38 -12.75 2.28
N ALA A 171 -1.52 -11.44 2.10
CA ALA A 171 -0.95 -10.46 3.01
C ALA A 171 -1.57 -10.55 4.41
N LEU A 172 -2.88 -10.82 4.50
CA LEU A 172 -3.55 -11.08 5.78
C LEU A 172 -3.02 -12.37 6.42
N LYS A 173 -2.89 -13.46 5.67
CA LYS A 173 -2.35 -14.72 6.17
C LYS A 173 -0.93 -14.52 6.70
N GLU A 174 -0.05 -13.91 5.91
CA GLU A 174 1.31 -13.57 6.32
C GLU A 174 1.37 -12.69 7.57
N ALA A 175 0.43 -11.74 7.68
CA ALA A 175 0.35 -10.85 8.84
C ALA A 175 -0.06 -11.57 10.13
N LEU A 176 -0.90 -12.61 10.03
CA LEU A 176 -1.44 -13.36 11.15
C LEU A 176 -0.60 -14.60 11.50
N SER A 177 0.15 -15.17 10.56
CA SER A 177 0.94 -16.38 10.79
C SER A 177 2.29 -16.08 11.44
N SER A 178 2.73 -17.04 12.27
CA SER A 178 4.05 -17.04 12.92
C SER A 178 5.12 -17.73 12.04
N ASN A 179 4.70 -18.58 11.11
CA ASN A 179 5.55 -19.27 10.13
C ASN A 179 4.76 -19.61 8.86
N ASP A 180 5.47 -20.02 7.79
CA ASP A 180 4.89 -20.23 6.46
C ASP A 180 3.90 -21.41 6.40
N GLU A 181 4.07 -22.43 7.26
CA GLU A 181 3.22 -23.63 7.27
C GLU A 181 1.98 -23.52 8.17
N GLU A 182 1.91 -22.50 9.02
CA GLU A 182 0.80 -22.29 9.94
C GLU A 182 -0.53 -22.11 9.20
N ASN A 183 -1.57 -22.80 9.69
CA ASN A 183 -2.93 -22.56 9.24
C ASN A 183 -3.57 -21.44 10.05
N ILE A 184 -4.21 -20.49 9.36
CA ILE A 184 -4.97 -19.42 10.00
C ILE A 184 -6.46 -19.70 9.85
N THR A 185 -7.15 -19.81 10.98
CA THR A 185 -8.58 -20.13 10.99
C THR A 185 -9.38 -19.06 11.74
N ARG A 186 -10.61 -18.85 11.30
CA ARG A 186 -11.60 -18.01 11.99
C ARG A 186 -12.98 -18.64 11.92
N GLY A 187 -13.72 -18.62 13.03
CA GLY A 187 -15.06 -19.20 13.13
C GLY A 187 -15.04 -20.70 13.45
N LYS A 188 -16.10 -21.41 13.10
CA LYS A 188 -16.21 -22.86 13.32
C LYS A 188 -15.47 -23.59 12.20
N VAL A 189 -14.22 -23.95 12.45
CA VAL A 189 -13.34 -24.62 11.47
C VAL A 189 -12.67 -25.83 12.13
N MET A 190 -12.58 -26.93 11.37
CA MET A 190 -11.81 -28.12 11.71
C MET A 190 -10.90 -28.45 10.53
N LEU A 191 -9.60 -28.60 10.80
CA LEU A 191 -8.61 -28.96 9.78
C LEU A 191 -7.90 -30.25 10.20
N GLU A 192 -7.73 -31.16 9.25
CA GLU A 192 -6.96 -32.41 9.35
C GLU A 192 -5.92 -32.41 8.24
N ASP A 193 -4.68 -32.74 8.58
CA ASP A 193 -3.54 -32.81 7.63
C ASP A 193 -3.42 -31.59 6.70
N ALA A 194 -3.69 -30.40 7.25
CA ALA A 194 -3.67 -29.14 6.50
C ALA A 194 -2.46 -28.28 6.86
N LYS A 195 -1.91 -27.58 5.88
CA LYS A 195 -0.80 -26.64 6.07
C LYS A 195 -0.94 -25.41 5.18
N ASP A 196 -0.33 -24.30 5.61
CA ASP A 196 -0.22 -23.05 4.87
C ASP A 196 -1.57 -22.55 4.32
N SER A 197 -2.67 -22.85 5.03
CA SER A 197 -4.01 -22.53 4.55
C SER A 197 -4.67 -21.45 5.42
N LEU A 198 -5.56 -20.64 4.80
CA LEU A 198 -6.39 -19.66 5.49
C LEU A 198 -7.84 -20.05 5.30
N VAL A 199 -8.56 -20.30 6.41
CA VAL A 199 -9.95 -20.70 6.39
C VAL A 199 -10.76 -19.79 7.30
N PHE A 200 -11.50 -18.86 6.71
CA PHE A 200 -12.37 -17.93 7.44
C PHE A 200 -13.83 -18.30 7.19
N ASN A 201 -14.50 -18.67 8.27
CA ASN A 201 -15.91 -19.02 8.28
C ASN A 201 -16.71 -17.99 9.06
N TYR A 202 -17.50 -17.21 8.37
CA TYR A 202 -18.40 -16.19 8.95
C TYR A 202 -19.82 -16.70 9.16
N THR A 203 -20.05 -18.01 8.99
CA THR A 203 -21.37 -18.66 9.19
C THR A 203 -21.40 -19.49 10.48
N ASN A 204 -22.58 -19.99 10.83
CA ASN A 204 -22.76 -20.91 11.95
C ASN A 204 -22.48 -22.38 11.58
N GLN A 205 -22.30 -22.70 10.31
CA GLN A 205 -21.96 -24.05 9.83
C GLN A 205 -20.52 -24.39 10.19
N LEU A 206 -20.22 -25.65 10.44
CA LEU A 206 -18.86 -26.13 10.57
C LEU A 206 -18.21 -26.25 9.18
N THR A 207 -17.06 -25.60 8.98
CA THR A 207 -16.23 -25.80 7.79
C THR A 207 -15.15 -26.82 8.14
N VAL A 208 -15.09 -27.91 7.39
CA VAL A 208 -14.07 -28.97 7.57
C VAL A 208 -13.16 -28.97 6.35
N GLY A 209 -11.85 -29.03 6.59
CA GLY A 209 -10.83 -29.16 5.53
C GLY A 209 -9.90 -30.32 5.84
N ILE A 210 -9.60 -31.15 4.85
CA ILE A 210 -8.72 -32.32 4.96
C ILE A 210 -7.70 -32.22 3.83
N ASP A 211 -6.42 -32.54 4.12
CA ASP A 211 -5.31 -32.55 3.15
C ASP A 211 -5.15 -31.20 2.39
N LEU A 212 -5.44 -30.08 3.06
CA LEU A 212 -5.32 -28.77 2.43
C LEU A 212 -3.87 -28.27 2.47
N SER A 213 -3.39 -27.78 1.32
CA SER A 213 -2.06 -27.15 1.24
C SER A 213 -2.13 -25.87 0.42
N SER A 214 -1.76 -24.74 1.03
CA SER A 214 -1.76 -23.41 0.41
C SER A 214 -3.12 -23.00 -0.19
N ILE A 215 -4.20 -23.29 0.54
CA ILE A 215 -5.58 -23.01 0.14
C ILE A 215 -6.15 -21.84 0.92
N LEU A 216 -6.90 -21.00 0.22
CA LEU A 216 -7.80 -19.98 0.77
C LEU A 216 -9.24 -20.49 0.73
N VAL A 217 -9.92 -20.45 1.88
CA VAL A 217 -11.36 -20.70 2.01
C VAL A 217 -11.99 -19.54 2.76
N ILE A 218 -12.94 -18.87 2.13
CA ILE A 218 -13.76 -17.82 2.75
C ILE A 218 -15.22 -18.21 2.63
N ASN A 219 -15.86 -18.49 3.75
CA ASN A 219 -17.27 -18.87 3.82
C ASN A 219 -18.09 -17.73 4.44
N THR A 220 -18.94 -17.10 3.64
CA THR A 220 -19.89 -16.06 4.06
C THR A 220 -21.32 -16.56 3.94
N LYS A 221 -22.30 -15.72 4.24
CA LYS A 221 -23.71 -16.06 4.07
C LYS A 221 -24.09 -16.33 2.60
N ASP A 222 -23.44 -15.60 1.70
CA ASP A 222 -23.87 -15.49 0.30
C ASP A 222 -22.92 -16.20 -0.67
N VAL A 223 -21.64 -16.35 -0.27
CA VAL A 223 -20.58 -16.89 -1.13
C VAL A 223 -19.64 -17.79 -0.35
N ILE A 224 -19.21 -18.87 -0.97
CA ILE A 224 -18.05 -19.64 -0.56
C ILE A 224 -16.97 -19.49 -1.63
N LEU A 225 -15.86 -18.86 -1.29
CA LEU A 225 -14.67 -18.76 -2.13
C LEU A 225 -13.67 -19.83 -1.72
N VAL A 226 -13.22 -20.63 -2.67
CA VAL A 226 -12.15 -21.62 -2.49
C VAL A 226 -11.17 -21.48 -3.64
N CYS A 227 -9.90 -21.25 -3.34
CA CYS A 227 -8.85 -21.22 -4.36
C CYS A 227 -7.45 -21.46 -3.76
N PRO A 228 -6.49 -21.91 -4.57
CA PRO A 228 -5.08 -21.83 -4.19
C PRO A 228 -4.67 -20.37 -3.90
N LYS A 229 -3.79 -20.15 -2.93
CA LYS A 229 -3.27 -18.80 -2.60
C LYS A 229 -2.72 -18.09 -3.84
N THR A 230 -2.05 -18.81 -4.73
CA THR A 230 -1.51 -18.28 -5.98
C THR A 230 -2.58 -17.75 -6.96
N SER A 231 -3.84 -18.10 -6.75
CA SER A 231 -4.98 -17.66 -7.59
C SER A 231 -5.71 -16.43 -7.05
N VAL A 232 -5.35 -15.92 -5.88
CA VAL A 232 -5.98 -14.73 -5.26
C VAL A 232 -5.97 -13.51 -6.20
N PRO A 233 -4.94 -13.21 -7.01
CA PRO A 233 -4.98 -12.10 -7.95
C PRO A 233 -6.11 -12.17 -8.99
N LYS A 234 -6.67 -13.37 -9.22
CA LYS A 234 -7.78 -13.58 -10.16
C LYS A 234 -9.14 -13.18 -9.57
N ILE A 235 -9.26 -13.08 -8.23
CA ILE A 235 -10.53 -12.79 -7.54
C ILE A 235 -11.10 -11.46 -8.02
N LYS A 236 -10.28 -10.41 -8.09
CA LYS A 236 -10.73 -9.10 -8.56
C LYS A 236 -11.40 -9.15 -9.93
N LYS A 237 -10.77 -9.83 -10.89
CA LYS A 237 -11.31 -9.98 -12.25
C LYS A 237 -12.61 -10.80 -12.25
N LEU A 238 -12.71 -11.81 -11.37
CA LEU A 238 -13.93 -12.60 -11.22
C LEU A 238 -15.07 -11.73 -10.68
N VAL A 239 -14.82 -10.95 -9.63
CA VAL A 239 -15.82 -10.04 -9.03
C VAL A 239 -16.26 -8.98 -10.04
N GLU A 240 -15.33 -8.35 -10.77
CA GLU A 240 -15.64 -7.42 -11.86
C GLU A 240 -16.53 -8.08 -12.95
N GLY A 241 -16.33 -9.38 -13.21
CA GLY A 241 -17.11 -10.15 -14.16
C GLY A 241 -18.53 -10.52 -13.69
N LEU A 242 -18.90 -10.25 -12.43
CA LEU A 242 -20.27 -10.45 -11.95
C LEU A 242 -21.24 -9.35 -12.42
N THR A 243 -20.72 -8.18 -12.79
CA THR A 243 -21.52 -7.06 -13.30
C THR A 243 -22.29 -7.49 -14.56
N GLY A 244 -23.59 -7.22 -14.59
CA GLY A 244 -24.49 -7.65 -15.68
C GLY A 244 -24.92 -9.12 -15.64
N THR A 245 -24.55 -9.87 -14.59
CA THR A 245 -25.01 -11.25 -14.36
C THR A 245 -26.07 -11.30 -13.27
N PRO A 246 -26.81 -12.44 -13.10
CA PRO A 246 -27.72 -12.63 -11.97
C PRO A 246 -27.06 -12.49 -10.60
N ASN A 247 -25.73 -12.58 -10.53
CA ASN A 247 -24.94 -12.50 -9.31
C ASN A 247 -24.32 -11.10 -9.09
N GLU A 248 -24.72 -10.08 -9.83
CA GLU A 248 -24.19 -8.70 -9.71
C GLU A 248 -24.29 -8.13 -8.29
N HIS A 249 -25.31 -8.56 -7.54
CA HIS A 249 -25.51 -8.15 -6.14
C HIS A 249 -24.41 -8.66 -5.18
N LEU A 250 -23.49 -9.51 -5.66
CA LEU A 250 -22.33 -10.05 -4.92
C LEU A 250 -20.99 -9.36 -5.31
N ALA A 251 -21.03 -8.36 -6.22
CA ALA A 251 -19.85 -7.66 -6.72
C ALA A 251 -19.41 -6.49 -5.84
#